data_06fe2fa40448449200a18bf74bd907f5
#
_entry.id   06fe2fa40448449200a18bf74bd907f5
#
_cell.length_a   1.000
_cell.length_b   1.000
_cell.length_c   1.000
_cell.angle_alpha   90.00
_cell.angle_beta   90.00
_cell.angle_gamma   90.00
#
_symmetry.space_group_name_H-M   'P 1'
#
loop_
_entity.id
_entity.type
_entity.pdbx_description
1 polymer ?
#
loop_
_entity_poly.entity_id
_entity_poly.type
_entity_poly.pdbx_seq_one_letter_code
_entity_poly.pdbx_strand_id
1 'polypeptide(L)'
;MYRWASDLFPICRSITGTGVRTTLDYLRNLLPEMTVHAVPSGTPAFDWSTPDEWNIEDAWLEHEDGERICSFTDSNLHVMSYSVPVDRWLTLEELQPHLHSFDRLPEAIPYVTSYYAHNWGFCLPHAKRAALKPGRYHAVIRSRLEPGELNYGELILPGRESREVLLSTYICHPSMANNELSGPVVTTALARWLAGRDRRYTYRIVFAPETIGSIIYLSRNLERMKERTIAGYVVTCVGDDRTYSYLPSRLGGTLADRVAQHVLAHHAGSFDRYTFLQRGSDERQYCFPGINLPVCLVMRSKFATYPEYHTSADDLSVISPAGLQGGFDALRKCIEVIEANRTWRVTTLCEPQLGRRGLYPNVAPKGGVRPLNMMHLIHYADGNHDLLEIAERTGQFALDLAEFVPRLAEAGLLAEVPA
;
A
#
# COMPACT_ATOMS: atom_id res chain seq x y z
N MET A 1 8.17 -1.80 12.82
CA MET A 1 7.13 -2.29 11.88
C MET A 1 6.52 -3.62 12.31
N TYR A 2 7.29 -4.70 12.45
CA TYR A 2 6.75 -6.03 12.81
C TYR A 2 5.94 -6.02 14.12
N ARG A 3 6.46 -5.36 15.19
CA ARG A 3 5.70 -5.20 16.43
C ARG A 3 4.36 -4.47 16.23
N TRP A 4 4.34 -3.41 15.44
CA TRP A 4 3.09 -2.69 15.14
C TRP A 4 2.09 -3.59 14.40
N ALA A 5 2.57 -4.41 13.46
CA ALA A 5 1.73 -5.40 12.79
C ALA A 5 1.17 -6.42 13.81
N SER A 6 2.00 -6.91 14.74
CA SER A 6 1.56 -7.84 15.81
C SER A 6 0.53 -7.23 16.75
N ASP A 7 0.69 -5.97 17.12
CA ASP A 7 -0.25 -5.25 18.00
C ASP A 7 -1.60 -5.04 17.29
N LEU A 8 -1.59 -4.80 15.97
CA LEU A 8 -2.80 -4.57 15.16
C LEU A 8 -3.48 -5.87 14.67
N PHE A 9 -2.76 -7.00 14.65
CA PHE A 9 -3.24 -8.25 14.06
C PHE A 9 -4.57 -8.75 14.63
N PRO A 10 -4.81 -8.75 15.96
CA PRO A 10 -6.05 -9.29 16.53
C PRO A 10 -7.29 -8.42 16.31
N ILE A 11 -7.13 -7.18 15.81
CA ILE A 11 -8.26 -6.26 15.64
C ILE A 11 -9.14 -6.73 14.48
N CYS A 12 -10.45 -6.91 14.76
CA CYS A 12 -11.44 -7.19 13.74
C CYS A 12 -11.79 -5.91 12.98
N ARG A 13 -11.10 -5.67 11.85
CA ARG A 13 -11.38 -4.55 10.94
C ARG A 13 -12.42 -4.94 9.90
N SER A 14 -13.14 -3.96 9.41
CA SER A 14 -13.95 -4.02 8.21
C SER A 14 -13.91 -2.66 7.49
N ILE A 15 -14.78 -2.39 6.52
CA ILE A 15 -14.78 -1.09 5.82
C ILE A 15 -15.33 0.07 6.67
N THR A 16 -15.93 -0.24 7.82
CA THR A 16 -16.38 0.73 8.84
C THR A 16 -16.21 0.12 10.24
N GLY A 17 -16.61 0.83 11.27
CA GLY A 17 -16.78 0.33 12.61
C GLY A 17 -15.59 0.52 13.54
N THR A 18 -15.74 -0.02 14.73
CA THR A 18 -14.81 0.18 15.85
C THR A 18 -13.39 -0.33 15.54
N GLY A 19 -13.25 -1.42 14.77
CA GLY A 19 -11.94 -1.96 14.41
C GLY A 19 -11.09 -0.99 13.58
N VAL A 20 -11.71 -0.27 12.64
CA VAL A 20 -11.05 0.78 11.85
C VAL A 20 -10.64 1.94 12.76
N ARG A 21 -11.54 2.42 13.63
CA ARG A 21 -11.25 3.52 14.56
C ARG A 21 -10.10 3.16 15.52
N THR A 22 -10.13 1.96 16.10
CA THR A 22 -9.04 1.48 16.96
C THR A 22 -7.70 1.43 16.22
N THR A 23 -7.71 0.99 14.96
CA THR A 23 -6.51 0.98 14.10
C THR A 23 -6.02 2.40 13.84
N LEU A 24 -6.91 3.32 13.48
CA LEU A 24 -6.55 4.73 13.25
C LEU A 24 -6.02 5.41 14.52
N ASP A 25 -6.59 5.13 15.68
CA ASP A 25 -6.10 5.64 16.97
C ASP A 25 -4.71 5.11 17.29
N TYR A 26 -4.44 3.82 17.03
CA TYR A 26 -3.10 3.25 17.17
C TYR A 26 -2.09 3.96 16.24
N LEU A 27 -2.44 4.16 14.98
CA LEU A 27 -1.58 4.83 14.01
C LEU A 27 -1.38 6.31 14.36
N ARG A 28 -2.42 7.00 14.86
CA ARG A 28 -2.32 8.39 15.32
C ARG A 28 -1.36 8.56 16.50
N ASN A 29 -1.26 7.58 17.39
CA ASN A 29 -0.25 7.61 18.46
C ASN A 29 1.19 7.53 17.90
N LEU A 30 1.38 6.95 16.73
CA LEU A 30 2.68 6.90 16.03
C LEU A 30 2.90 8.13 15.12
N LEU A 31 1.82 8.76 14.66
CA LEU A 31 1.76 9.91 13.75
C LEU A 31 0.84 10.99 14.33
N PRO A 32 1.26 11.75 15.33
CA PRO A 32 0.38 12.68 16.07
C PRO A 32 -0.26 13.77 15.20
N GLU A 33 0.34 14.11 14.05
CA GLU A 33 -0.18 15.11 13.11
C GLU A 33 -1.26 14.54 12.17
N MET A 34 -1.54 13.22 12.22
CA MET A 34 -2.57 12.59 11.40
C MET A 34 -3.96 13.03 11.85
N THR A 35 -4.75 13.52 10.91
CA THR A 35 -6.16 13.84 11.11
C THR A 35 -7.02 12.62 10.78
N VAL A 36 -7.94 12.28 11.67
CA VAL A 36 -8.96 11.25 11.42
C VAL A 36 -10.25 11.94 10.99
N HIS A 37 -10.78 11.52 9.86
CA HIS A 37 -12.01 12.03 9.29
C HIS A 37 -13.13 11.01 9.45
N ALA A 38 -14.36 11.50 9.62
CA ALA A 38 -15.58 10.73 9.69
C ALA A 38 -16.52 11.16 8.56
N VAL A 39 -17.12 10.20 7.89
CA VAL A 39 -18.07 10.43 6.80
C VAL A 39 -19.35 9.68 7.09
N PRO A 40 -20.48 10.35 7.35
CA PRO A 40 -21.74 9.72 7.73
C PRO A 40 -22.26 8.75 6.67
N SER A 41 -22.90 7.66 7.11
CA SER A 41 -23.63 6.71 6.25
C SER A 41 -24.61 7.46 5.33
N GLY A 42 -24.76 6.98 4.10
CA GLY A 42 -25.60 7.60 3.08
C GLY A 42 -25.00 8.82 2.39
N THR A 43 -23.80 9.30 2.79
CA THR A 43 -23.13 10.41 2.10
C THR A 43 -22.76 9.98 0.68
N PRO A 44 -23.21 10.71 -0.37
CA PRO A 44 -22.88 10.37 -1.76
C PRO A 44 -21.38 10.54 -2.06
N ALA A 45 -20.84 9.60 -2.85
CA ALA A 45 -19.48 9.63 -3.35
C ALA A 45 -19.43 9.07 -4.78
N PHE A 46 -19.55 9.93 -5.79
CA PHE A 46 -19.73 9.58 -7.21
C PHE A 46 -20.96 8.66 -7.42
N ASP A 47 -20.75 7.43 -7.90
CA ASP A 47 -21.81 6.43 -8.09
C ASP A 47 -22.12 5.61 -6.82
N TRP A 48 -21.39 5.87 -5.73
CA TRP A 48 -21.45 5.14 -4.47
C TRP A 48 -22.02 6.04 -3.36
N SER A 49 -22.31 5.42 -2.23
CA SER A 49 -22.58 6.11 -0.98
C SER A 49 -21.82 5.45 0.17
N THR A 50 -21.54 6.22 1.21
CA THR A 50 -20.98 5.69 2.45
C THR A 50 -21.94 4.61 3.00
N PRO A 51 -21.46 3.39 3.27
CA PRO A 51 -22.29 2.30 3.77
C PRO A 51 -22.71 2.55 5.23
N ASP A 52 -23.70 1.77 5.68
CA ASP A 52 -24.02 1.68 7.11
C ASP A 52 -22.83 1.11 7.88
N GLU A 53 -22.71 1.50 9.12
CA GLU A 53 -21.64 1.05 9.99
C GLU A 53 -21.91 -0.36 10.51
N TRP A 54 -20.88 -1.22 10.39
CA TRP A 54 -20.93 -2.58 10.89
C TRP A 54 -20.02 -2.76 12.11
N ASN A 55 -20.57 -3.35 13.16
CA ASN A 55 -19.84 -3.78 14.34
C ASN A 55 -20.27 -5.19 14.73
N ILE A 56 -19.35 -5.96 15.30
CA ILE A 56 -19.59 -7.31 15.79
C ILE A 56 -19.10 -7.43 17.24
N GLU A 57 -19.92 -8.10 18.07
CA GLU A 57 -19.60 -8.38 19.47
C GLU A 57 -19.12 -9.82 19.66
N ASP A 58 -19.85 -10.78 19.03
CA ASP A 58 -19.53 -12.21 19.13
C ASP A 58 -20.24 -12.99 18.02
N ALA A 59 -19.77 -14.20 17.72
CA ALA A 59 -20.45 -15.13 16.85
C ALA A 59 -19.96 -16.56 17.05
N TRP A 60 -20.87 -17.53 16.83
CA TRP A 60 -20.52 -18.95 16.88
C TRP A 60 -21.49 -19.81 16.08
N LEU A 61 -20.98 -20.96 15.71
CA LEU A 61 -21.76 -22.06 15.14
C LEU A 61 -21.62 -23.28 16.05
N GLU A 62 -22.73 -23.88 16.49
CA GLU A 62 -22.77 -24.99 17.42
C GLU A 62 -23.72 -26.07 16.93
N HIS A 63 -23.32 -27.33 16.97
CA HIS A 63 -24.16 -28.47 16.66
C HIS A 63 -25.08 -28.83 17.84
N GLU A 64 -26.22 -29.47 17.60
CA GLU A 64 -27.21 -29.81 18.62
C GLU A 64 -26.71 -30.74 19.75
N ASP A 65 -25.60 -31.43 19.53
CA ASP A 65 -24.92 -32.24 20.57
C ASP A 65 -24.02 -31.40 21.49
N GLY A 66 -23.94 -30.07 21.27
CA GLY A 66 -23.13 -29.13 22.03
C GLY A 66 -21.71 -28.93 21.50
N GLU A 67 -21.32 -29.55 20.37
CA GLU A 67 -20.03 -29.34 19.75
C GLU A 67 -19.96 -27.92 19.14
N ARG A 68 -19.02 -27.09 19.62
CA ARG A 68 -18.73 -25.78 19.03
C ARG A 68 -17.92 -25.94 17.76
N ILE A 69 -18.54 -25.66 16.60
CA ILE A 69 -17.89 -25.78 15.29
C ILE A 69 -16.88 -24.65 15.08
N CYS A 70 -17.25 -23.41 15.34
CA CYS A 70 -16.37 -22.25 15.27
C CYS A 70 -16.86 -21.12 16.17
N SER A 71 -15.95 -20.23 16.55
CA SER A 71 -16.25 -19.06 17.35
C SER A 71 -15.46 -17.86 16.86
N PHE A 72 -16.08 -16.68 16.90
CA PHE A 72 -15.43 -15.40 16.65
C PHE A 72 -14.22 -15.15 17.57
N THR A 73 -14.29 -15.64 18.79
CA THR A 73 -13.19 -15.53 19.77
C THR A 73 -11.97 -16.37 19.41
N ASP A 74 -12.14 -17.46 18.65
CA ASP A 74 -11.03 -18.28 18.17
C ASP A 74 -10.35 -17.63 16.94
N SER A 75 -11.15 -17.07 16.04
CA SER A 75 -10.69 -16.28 14.91
C SER A 75 -11.81 -15.37 14.41
N ASN A 76 -11.51 -14.07 14.28
CA ASN A 76 -12.46 -13.12 13.69
C ASN A 76 -12.77 -13.41 12.21
N LEU A 77 -11.94 -14.20 11.52
CA LEU A 77 -12.19 -14.67 10.16
C LEU A 77 -13.30 -15.72 10.05
N HIS A 78 -13.74 -16.34 11.16
CA HIS A 78 -14.86 -17.28 11.15
C HIS A 78 -16.19 -16.63 10.76
N VAL A 79 -16.29 -15.31 10.77
CA VAL A 79 -17.51 -14.59 10.36
C VAL A 79 -17.28 -13.88 9.04
N MET A 80 -18.19 -14.09 8.08
CA MET A 80 -18.23 -13.30 6.87
C MET A 80 -18.42 -11.82 7.24
N SER A 81 -17.50 -10.96 6.82
CA SER A 81 -17.53 -9.53 7.15
C SER A 81 -18.81 -8.87 6.63
N TYR A 82 -19.39 -7.98 7.41
CA TYR A 82 -20.72 -7.36 7.17
C TYR A 82 -21.90 -8.32 7.30
N SER A 83 -21.75 -9.45 7.99
CA SER A 83 -22.89 -10.31 8.33
C SER A 83 -23.90 -9.57 9.19
N VAL A 84 -25.18 -9.63 8.79
CA VAL A 84 -26.30 -9.14 9.62
C VAL A 84 -26.50 -10.03 10.85
N PRO A 85 -27.13 -9.55 11.93
CA PRO A 85 -27.36 -10.35 13.13
C PRO A 85 -28.23 -11.58 12.84
N VAL A 86 -27.85 -12.69 13.45
CA VAL A 86 -28.54 -14.00 13.32
C VAL A 86 -28.58 -14.70 14.68
N ASP A 87 -29.70 -15.34 14.99
CA ASP A 87 -29.86 -16.29 16.10
C ASP A 87 -30.90 -17.35 15.67
N ARG A 88 -30.42 -18.45 15.05
CA ARG A 88 -31.29 -19.43 14.43
C ARG A 88 -30.79 -20.86 14.54
N TRP A 89 -31.69 -21.80 14.73
CA TRP A 89 -31.44 -23.23 14.53
C TRP A 89 -31.78 -23.62 13.10
N LEU A 90 -30.85 -24.25 12.42
CA LEU A 90 -30.90 -24.64 11.01
C LEU A 90 -30.51 -26.12 10.85
N THR A 91 -31.12 -26.82 9.90
CA THR A 91 -30.54 -28.09 9.44
C THR A 91 -29.23 -27.86 8.71
N LEU A 92 -28.41 -28.91 8.56
CA LEU A 92 -27.17 -28.83 7.80
C LEU A 92 -27.40 -28.35 6.34
N GLU A 93 -28.50 -28.79 5.71
CA GLU A 93 -28.88 -28.38 4.36
C GLU A 93 -29.17 -26.88 4.28
N GLU A 94 -30.00 -26.36 5.21
CA GLU A 94 -30.29 -24.93 5.29
C GLU A 94 -29.06 -24.07 5.63
N LEU A 95 -28.09 -24.63 6.34
CA LEU A 95 -26.87 -23.95 6.73
C LEU A 95 -25.82 -23.85 5.58
N GLN A 96 -25.79 -24.84 4.67
CA GLN A 96 -24.76 -24.93 3.61
C GLN A 96 -24.58 -23.66 2.77
N PRO A 97 -25.66 -22.92 2.36
CA PRO A 97 -25.51 -21.66 1.62
C PRO A 97 -24.81 -20.55 2.40
N HIS A 98 -24.75 -20.65 3.73
CA HIS A 98 -24.13 -19.69 4.64
C HIS A 98 -22.73 -20.12 5.11
N LEU A 99 -22.20 -21.24 4.58
CA LEU A 99 -20.86 -21.71 4.88
C LEU A 99 -19.91 -21.46 3.71
N HIS A 100 -18.78 -20.84 4.02
CA HIS A 100 -17.73 -20.53 3.06
C HIS A 100 -16.44 -21.27 3.39
N SER A 101 -15.79 -21.87 2.40
CA SER A 101 -14.51 -22.56 2.55
C SER A 101 -13.78 -22.64 1.21
N PHE A 102 -12.44 -22.78 1.23
CA PHE A 102 -11.64 -23.00 0.03
C PHE A 102 -11.01 -24.39 0.04
N ASP A 103 -11.29 -25.19 -1.00
CA ASP A 103 -10.73 -26.52 -1.19
C ASP A 103 -9.23 -26.50 -1.50
N ARG A 104 -8.74 -25.44 -2.17
CA ARG A 104 -7.32 -25.24 -2.51
C ARG A 104 -6.41 -25.10 -1.29
N LEU A 105 -6.96 -24.73 -0.13
CA LEU A 105 -6.25 -24.54 1.13
C LEU A 105 -7.14 -25.05 2.28
N PRO A 106 -7.30 -26.40 2.42
CA PRO A 106 -8.37 -27.01 3.20
C PRO A 106 -8.31 -26.73 4.70
N GLU A 107 -7.14 -26.36 5.24
CA GLU A 107 -6.96 -26.05 6.67
C GLU A 107 -7.12 -24.56 6.99
N ALA A 108 -7.19 -23.70 5.98
CA ALA A 108 -7.30 -22.25 6.20
C ALA A 108 -8.76 -21.78 6.18
N ILE A 109 -9.04 -20.77 7.00
CA ILE A 109 -10.32 -20.06 7.02
C ILE A 109 -10.28 -19.00 5.92
N PRO A 110 -11.21 -18.99 4.95
CA PRO A 110 -11.25 -17.95 3.93
C PRO A 110 -11.74 -16.60 4.50
N TYR A 111 -11.24 -15.51 3.95
CA TYR A 111 -11.82 -14.18 4.15
C TYR A 111 -12.92 -13.93 3.11
N VAL A 112 -14.15 -13.70 3.59
CA VAL A 112 -15.33 -13.44 2.76
C VAL A 112 -16.07 -12.22 3.29
N THR A 113 -16.68 -11.43 2.40
CA THR A 113 -17.37 -10.19 2.72
C THR A 113 -18.75 -10.15 2.11
N SER A 114 -19.66 -9.37 2.72
CA SER A 114 -21.05 -9.14 2.25
C SER A 114 -21.34 -7.64 2.17
N TYR A 115 -20.40 -6.84 1.67
CA TYR A 115 -20.59 -5.40 1.54
C TYR A 115 -21.78 -5.05 0.65
N TYR A 116 -22.62 -4.10 1.07
CA TYR A 116 -23.80 -3.61 0.36
C TYR A 116 -24.92 -4.68 0.14
N ALA A 117 -24.85 -5.81 0.86
CA ALA A 117 -25.87 -6.85 0.81
C ALA A 117 -26.26 -7.28 2.23
N HIS A 118 -27.58 -7.42 2.49
CA HIS A 118 -28.07 -7.98 3.74
C HIS A 118 -27.93 -9.51 3.71
N ASN A 119 -26.79 -10.02 4.09
CA ASN A 119 -26.48 -11.44 4.13
C ASN A 119 -25.65 -11.77 5.39
N TRP A 120 -25.50 -13.06 5.68
CA TRP A 120 -24.70 -13.55 6.80
C TRP A 120 -24.04 -14.88 6.46
N GLY A 121 -22.95 -15.22 7.13
CA GLY A 121 -22.29 -16.51 6.91
C GLY A 121 -21.14 -16.77 7.86
N PHE A 122 -20.72 -18.02 7.90
CA PHE A 122 -19.53 -18.48 8.58
C PHE A 122 -18.48 -18.96 7.60
N CYS A 123 -17.23 -18.72 7.91
CA CYS A 123 -16.07 -19.17 7.17
C CYS A 123 -15.37 -20.27 7.95
N LEU A 124 -15.13 -21.41 7.31
CA LEU A 124 -14.54 -22.59 7.93
C LEU A 124 -13.37 -23.13 7.10
N PRO A 125 -12.38 -23.76 7.72
CA PRO A 125 -11.51 -24.69 7.00
C PRO A 125 -12.34 -25.68 6.20
N HIS A 126 -11.95 -25.97 4.96
CA HIS A 126 -12.72 -26.87 4.10
C HIS A 126 -12.79 -28.30 4.69
N ALA A 127 -11.71 -28.76 5.29
CA ALA A 127 -11.68 -30.04 6.00
C ALA A 127 -12.74 -30.09 7.11
N LYS A 128 -12.88 -29.02 7.88
CA LYS A 128 -13.88 -28.94 8.96
C LYS A 128 -15.30 -28.88 8.41
N ARG A 129 -15.55 -28.10 7.33
CA ARG A 129 -16.86 -28.07 6.66
C ARG A 129 -17.26 -29.42 6.11
N ALA A 130 -16.34 -30.17 5.49
CA ALA A 130 -16.59 -31.49 4.94
C ALA A 130 -16.90 -32.55 6.02
N ALA A 131 -16.43 -32.35 7.24
CA ALA A 131 -16.64 -33.25 8.38
C ALA A 131 -17.90 -32.92 9.21
N LEU A 132 -18.72 -31.95 8.79
CA LEU A 132 -19.94 -31.59 9.53
C LEU A 132 -20.93 -32.76 9.56
N LYS A 133 -21.45 -33.07 10.75
CA LYS A 133 -22.39 -34.15 11.01
C LYS A 133 -23.81 -33.80 10.52
N PRO A 134 -24.64 -34.76 10.11
CA PRO A 134 -26.06 -34.54 10.01
C PRO A 134 -26.66 -34.06 11.36
N GLY A 135 -27.65 -33.16 11.31
CA GLY A 135 -28.26 -32.64 12.51
C GLY A 135 -28.62 -31.15 12.38
N ARG A 136 -28.93 -30.53 13.50
CA ARG A 136 -29.27 -29.11 13.58
C ARG A 136 -28.10 -28.30 14.16
N TYR A 137 -27.97 -27.09 13.67
CA TYR A 137 -26.92 -26.16 14.07
C TYR A 137 -27.49 -24.85 14.56
N HIS A 138 -27.02 -24.38 15.69
CA HIS A 138 -27.31 -23.05 16.22
C HIS A 138 -26.33 -22.05 15.65
N ALA A 139 -26.75 -21.21 14.73
CA ALA A 139 -25.99 -20.14 14.14
C ALA A 139 -26.30 -18.82 14.87
N VAL A 140 -25.30 -18.26 15.54
CA VAL A 140 -25.44 -16.98 16.26
C VAL A 140 -24.39 -16.00 15.78
N ILE A 141 -24.82 -14.81 15.33
CA ILE A 141 -23.97 -13.66 15.01
C ILE A 141 -24.55 -12.45 15.73
N ARG A 142 -23.82 -11.91 16.68
CA ARG A 142 -24.17 -10.70 17.42
C ARG A 142 -23.51 -9.51 16.79
N SER A 143 -24.04 -9.05 15.68
CA SER A 143 -23.58 -7.87 14.95
C SER A 143 -24.63 -6.76 14.97
N ARG A 144 -24.19 -5.55 14.60
CA ARG A 144 -25.05 -4.41 14.32
C ARG A 144 -24.68 -3.85 12.95
N LEU A 145 -25.68 -3.53 12.15
CA LEU A 145 -25.53 -2.85 10.87
C LEU A 145 -26.57 -1.72 10.88
N GLU A 146 -26.10 -0.50 11.09
CA GLU A 146 -26.95 0.67 11.35
C GLU A 146 -26.27 1.94 10.82
N PRO A 147 -27.01 3.04 10.61
CA PRO A 147 -26.39 4.31 10.25
C PRO A 147 -25.30 4.73 11.23
N GLY A 148 -24.14 5.06 10.73
CA GLY A 148 -22.94 5.44 11.49
C GLY A 148 -21.99 6.21 10.60
N GLU A 149 -20.72 5.82 10.56
CA GLU A 149 -19.71 6.54 9.79
C GLU A 149 -18.60 5.64 9.24
N LEU A 150 -18.03 6.07 8.12
CA LEU A 150 -16.76 5.55 7.61
C LEU A 150 -15.64 6.48 8.05
N ASN A 151 -14.57 5.91 8.59
CA ASN A 151 -13.41 6.67 9.06
C ASN A 151 -12.19 6.44 8.19
N TYR A 152 -11.40 7.50 7.95
CA TYR A 152 -10.09 7.42 7.33
C TYR A 152 -9.10 8.40 7.97
N GLY A 153 -7.80 8.08 7.89
CA GLY A 153 -6.71 8.94 8.36
C GLY A 153 -6.05 9.67 7.19
N GLU A 154 -5.75 10.95 7.39
CA GLU A 154 -4.98 11.76 6.45
C GLU A 154 -3.82 12.45 7.18
N LEU A 155 -2.64 12.36 6.59
CA LEU A 155 -1.46 13.11 7.03
C LEU A 155 -0.89 13.88 5.84
N ILE A 156 -0.84 15.19 5.93
CA ILE A 156 -0.19 16.06 4.96
C ILE A 156 1.13 16.55 5.54
N LEU A 157 2.23 16.17 4.89
CA LEU A 157 3.56 16.67 5.24
C LEU A 157 3.98 17.72 4.20
N PRO A 158 3.90 19.02 4.52
CA PRO A 158 4.23 20.08 3.57
C PRO A 158 5.69 20.02 3.12
N GLY A 159 5.92 20.19 1.83
CA GLY A 159 7.22 20.40 1.23
C GLY A 159 7.43 21.86 0.82
N ARG A 160 8.55 22.13 0.15
CA ARG A 160 8.81 23.47 -0.42
C ARG A 160 7.92 23.79 -1.62
N GLU A 161 7.39 22.77 -2.27
CA GLU A 161 6.47 22.84 -3.40
C GLU A 161 5.09 22.29 -3.03
N SER A 162 4.04 22.84 -3.65
CA SER A 162 2.66 22.37 -3.49
C SER A 162 2.33 21.12 -4.29
N ARG A 163 3.21 20.72 -5.21
CA ARG A 163 3.09 19.42 -5.92
C ARG A 163 3.18 18.27 -4.91
N GLU A 164 2.37 17.23 -5.12
CA GLU A 164 2.17 16.19 -4.11
C GLU A 164 2.63 14.82 -4.59
N VAL A 165 3.20 14.04 -3.66
CA VAL A 165 3.41 12.60 -3.80
C VAL A 165 2.41 11.89 -2.89
N LEU A 166 1.61 10.98 -3.46
CA LEU A 166 0.59 10.21 -2.73
C LEU A 166 1.20 8.89 -2.21
N LEU A 167 0.98 8.61 -0.93
CA LEU A 167 1.13 7.28 -0.33
C LEU A 167 -0.24 6.86 0.22
N SER A 168 -0.85 5.84 -0.35
CA SER A 168 -2.16 5.34 0.08
C SER A 168 -2.07 3.89 0.52
N THR A 169 -2.71 3.56 1.63
CA THR A 169 -2.78 2.20 2.15
C THR A 169 -4.15 1.94 2.77
N TYR A 170 -4.60 0.70 2.75
CA TYR A 170 -5.90 0.36 3.32
C TYR A 170 -5.80 -0.24 4.73
N ILE A 171 -6.93 -0.17 5.47
CA ILE A 171 -7.04 -0.54 6.88
C ILE A 171 -8.40 -1.22 7.17
N CYS A 172 -8.80 -2.19 6.37
CA CYS A 172 -10.17 -2.74 6.44
C CYS A 172 -10.27 -4.27 6.51
N HIS A 173 -9.16 -5.00 6.43
CA HIS A 173 -9.21 -6.46 6.52
C HIS A 173 -8.89 -6.94 7.94
N PRO A 174 -9.62 -7.92 8.48
CA PRO A 174 -9.32 -8.51 9.79
C PRO A 174 -8.13 -9.49 9.67
N SER A 175 -7.28 -9.52 10.66
CA SER A 175 -6.26 -10.56 10.92
C SER A 175 -5.58 -11.14 9.68
N MET A 176 -5.09 -10.27 8.79
CA MET A 176 -4.22 -10.62 7.66
C MET A 176 -2.95 -9.80 7.71
N ALA A 177 -1.79 -10.44 7.58
CA ALA A 177 -0.52 -9.82 7.84
C ALA A 177 0.09 -9.15 6.61
N ASN A 178 0.32 -9.90 5.53
CA ASN A 178 0.95 -9.35 4.34
C ASN A 178 -0.03 -8.53 3.50
N ASN A 179 -1.24 -9.03 3.31
CA ASN A 179 -2.26 -8.31 2.55
C ASN A 179 -2.66 -6.99 3.23
N GLU A 180 -2.95 -7.02 4.53
CA GLU A 180 -3.50 -5.86 5.24
C GLU A 180 -2.44 -5.05 5.97
N LEU A 181 -1.74 -5.66 6.95
CA LEU A 181 -0.96 -4.92 7.93
C LEU A 181 0.38 -4.43 7.42
N SER A 182 0.97 -5.12 6.43
CA SER A 182 2.26 -4.72 5.88
C SER A 182 2.21 -3.29 5.30
N GLY A 183 1.12 -2.93 4.61
CA GLY A 183 0.92 -1.60 4.04
C GLY A 183 0.90 -0.49 5.09
N PRO A 184 -0.03 -0.51 6.05
CA PRO A 184 -0.12 0.52 7.10
C PRO A 184 1.15 0.69 7.92
N VAL A 185 1.84 -0.39 8.30
CA VAL A 185 3.05 -0.26 9.12
C VAL A 185 4.25 0.26 8.35
N VAL A 186 4.39 -0.10 7.07
CA VAL A 186 5.43 0.45 6.19
C VAL A 186 5.13 1.92 5.86
N THR A 187 3.87 2.26 5.53
CA THR A 187 3.46 3.65 5.30
C THR A 187 3.69 4.52 6.53
N THR A 188 3.38 4.02 7.73
CA THR A 188 3.68 4.73 8.99
C THR A 188 5.17 4.96 9.18
N ALA A 189 6.01 3.96 8.87
CA ALA A 189 7.46 4.11 8.96
C ALA A 189 7.99 5.14 7.94
N LEU A 190 7.48 5.13 6.69
CA LEU A 190 7.80 6.12 5.67
C LEU A 190 7.36 7.53 6.09
N ALA A 191 6.15 7.67 6.65
CA ALA A 191 5.65 8.95 7.17
C ALA A 191 6.57 9.54 8.25
N ARG A 192 6.98 8.72 9.22
CA ARG A 192 7.91 9.12 10.27
C ARG A 192 9.28 9.50 9.72
N TRP A 193 9.78 8.73 8.77
CA TRP A 193 11.06 9.02 8.11
C TRP A 193 10.98 10.34 7.32
N LEU A 194 9.87 10.60 6.61
CA LEU A 194 9.63 11.85 5.90
C LEU A 194 9.50 13.04 6.84
N ALA A 195 8.78 12.90 7.96
CA ALA A 195 8.57 13.99 8.92
C ALA A 195 9.89 14.58 9.46
N GLY A 196 10.93 13.77 9.60
CA GLY A 196 12.26 14.17 10.10
C GLY A 196 13.19 14.78 9.03
N ARG A 197 12.71 15.14 7.82
CA ARG A 197 13.54 15.56 6.68
C ARG A 197 13.03 16.82 6.00
N ASP A 198 13.92 17.56 5.36
CA ASP A 198 13.55 18.53 4.35
C ASP A 198 12.98 17.80 3.13
N ARG A 199 11.89 18.34 2.59
CA ARG A 199 11.15 17.80 1.46
C ARG A 199 10.95 18.85 0.38
N ARG A 200 11.17 18.46 -0.85
CA ARG A 200 10.81 19.30 -2.00
C ARG A 200 9.31 19.28 -2.21
N TYR A 201 8.74 18.08 -2.29
CA TYR A 201 7.31 17.87 -2.54
C TYR A 201 6.53 17.74 -1.23
N THR A 202 5.26 18.08 -1.30
CA THR A 202 4.30 17.77 -0.24
C THR A 202 3.93 16.28 -0.34
N TYR A 203 3.87 15.60 0.81
CA TYR A 203 3.43 14.21 0.87
C TYR A 203 2.02 14.13 1.43
N ARG A 204 1.15 13.51 0.64
CA ARG A 204 -0.22 13.18 1.02
C ARG A 204 -0.26 11.70 1.38
N ILE A 205 -0.53 11.39 2.64
CA ILE A 205 -0.52 10.03 3.18
C ILE A 205 -1.93 9.71 3.65
N VAL A 206 -2.50 8.60 3.14
CA VAL A 206 -3.89 8.22 3.36
C VAL A 206 -3.98 6.80 3.88
N PHE A 207 -4.72 6.63 4.98
CA PHE A 207 -5.10 5.35 5.58
C PHE A 207 -6.62 5.25 5.50
N ALA A 208 -7.15 4.46 4.57
CA ALA A 208 -8.59 4.38 4.32
C ALA A 208 -9.04 2.93 4.12
N PRO A 209 -10.31 2.60 4.34
CA PRO A 209 -10.85 1.32 3.88
C PRO A 209 -10.66 1.16 2.36
N GLU A 210 -10.27 -0.05 1.92
CA GLU A 210 -10.05 -0.32 0.49
C GLU A 210 -11.32 -0.06 -0.33
N THR A 211 -11.13 0.40 -1.55
CA THR A 211 -12.20 0.69 -2.53
C THR A 211 -13.12 1.83 -2.08
N ILE A 212 -14.05 1.58 -1.16
CA ILE A 212 -15.04 2.60 -0.77
C ILE A 212 -14.39 3.78 -0.05
N GLY A 213 -13.36 3.55 0.76
CA GLY A 213 -12.63 4.63 1.43
C GLY A 213 -11.86 5.50 0.44
N SER A 214 -11.17 4.90 -0.55
CA SER A 214 -10.49 5.66 -1.60
C SER A 214 -11.48 6.40 -2.52
N ILE A 215 -12.65 5.84 -2.81
CA ILE A 215 -13.72 6.51 -3.55
C ILE A 215 -14.23 7.74 -2.78
N ILE A 216 -14.54 7.57 -1.50
CA ILE A 216 -14.98 8.65 -0.61
C ILE A 216 -13.89 9.72 -0.49
N TYR A 217 -12.63 9.30 -0.31
CA TYR A 217 -11.52 10.22 -0.25
C TYR A 217 -11.38 11.05 -1.54
N LEU A 218 -11.43 10.40 -2.70
CA LEU A 218 -11.40 11.04 -4.01
C LEU A 218 -12.58 12.01 -4.21
N SER A 219 -13.79 11.65 -3.80
CA SER A 219 -14.97 12.51 -3.97
C SER A 219 -14.83 13.86 -3.24
N ARG A 220 -13.99 13.91 -2.21
CA ARG A 220 -13.74 15.10 -1.38
C ARG A 220 -12.49 15.89 -1.77
N ASN A 221 -11.56 15.27 -2.52
CA ASN A 221 -10.24 15.83 -2.78
C ASN A 221 -9.85 15.85 -4.26
N LEU A 222 -10.71 15.41 -5.18
CA LEU A 222 -10.38 15.12 -6.57
C LEU A 222 -9.64 16.24 -7.27
N GLU A 223 -10.19 17.46 -7.25
CA GLU A 223 -9.64 18.59 -8.01
C GLU A 223 -8.22 18.95 -7.54
N ARG A 224 -8.01 18.98 -6.22
CA ARG A 224 -6.68 19.22 -5.64
C ARG A 224 -5.70 18.10 -6.01
N MET A 225 -6.14 16.84 -5.95
CA MET A 225 -5.29 15.70 -6.27
C MET A 225 -4.92 15.70 -7.76
N LYS A 226 -5.85 16.01 -8.66
CA LYS A 226 -5.57 16.12 -10.11
C LYS A 226 -4.59 17.25 -10.42
N GLU A 227 -4.70 18.36 -9.73
CA GLU A 227 -3.82 19.52 -9.91
C GLU A 227 -2.40 19.26 -9.41
N ARG A 228 -2.25 18.50 -8.30
CA ARG A 228 -0.99 18.49 -7.53
C ARG A 228 -0.26 17.18 -7.54
N THR A 229 -0.93 16.05 -7.73
CA THR A 229 -0.29 14.72 -7.63
C THR A 229 0.60 14.46 -8.84
N ILE A 230 1.90 14.39 -8.63
CA ILE A 230 2.89 14.10 -9.67
C ILE A 230 3.31 12.62 -9.70
N ALA A 231 3.17 11.92 -8.59
CA ALA A 231 3.45 10.50 -8.44
C ALA A 231 2.69 9.95 -7.24
N GLY A 232 2.41 8.66 -7.24
CA GLY A 232 1.79 8.00 -6.08
C GLY A 232 2.02 6.51 -6.05
N TYR A 233 1.91 5.95 -4.85
CA TYR A 233 2.04 4.52 -4.59
C TYR A 233 0.90 4.04 -3.70
N VAL A 234 0.21 2.98 -4.12
CA VAL A 234 -0.60 2.19 -3.21
C VAL A 234 0.33 1.22 -2.50
N VAL A 235 0.37 1.28 -1.18
CA VAL A 235 1.29 0.50 -0.34
C VAL A 235 0.52 -0.65 0.28
N THR A 236 0.76 -1.84 -0.22
CA THR A 236 0.15 -3.10 0.21
C THR A 236 1.05 -4.27 -0.14
N CYS A 237 0.91 -5.40 0.52
CA CYS A 237 1.67 -6.62 0.26
C CYS A 237 3.19 -6.38 0.21
N VAL A 238 3.71 -5.68 1.22
CA VAL A 238 5.11 -5.23 1.29
C VAL A 238 5.90 -5.87 2.43
N GLY A 239 5.44 -7.01 2.97
CA GLY A 239 5.99 -7.59 4.21
C GLY A 239 6.65 -8.95 4.08
N ASP A 240 6.42 -9.71 3.02
CA ASP A 240 7.01 -11.04 2.83
C ASP A 240 8.45 -10.98 2.25
N ASP A 241 9.15 -12.14 2.23
CA ASP A 241 10.54 -12.23 1.79
C ASP A 241 10.72 -12.87 0.40
N ARG A 242 9.64 -13.14 -0.35
CA ARG A 242 9.69 -14.02 -1.55
C ARG A 242 10.23 -13.32 -2.79
N THR A 243 9.65 -12.16 -3.13
CA THR A 243 9.99 -11.44 -4.37
C THR A 243 9.74 -9.94 -4.20
N TYR A 244 10.04 -9.17 -5.25
CA TYR A 244 9.51 -7.83 -5.46
C TYR A 244 8.60 -7.84 -6.68
N SER A 245 7.61 -6.95 -6.70
CA SER A 245 6.60 -6.86 -7.74
C SER A 245 6.31 -5.41 -8.10
N TYR A 246 6.07 -5.19 -9.39
CA TYR A 246 5.61 -3.91 -9.92
C TYR A 246 4.31 -4.09 -10.69
N LEU A 247 3.31 -3.27 -10.38
CA LEU A 247 2.06 -3.17 -11.12
C LEU A 247 1.88 -1.71 -11.57
N PRO A 248 1.79 -1.45 -12.90
CA PRO A 248 1.78 -0.09 -13.45
C PRO A 248 0.51 0.70 -13.13
N SER A 249 0.61 2.03 -13.24
CA SER A 249 -0.55 2.89 -13.41
C SER A 249 -1.31 2.54 -14.71
N ARG A 250 -2.56 2.96 -14.84
CA ARG A 250 -3.40 2.65 -16.02
C ARG A 250 -2.77 3.09 -17.34
N LEU A 251 -2.14 4.25 -17.36
CA LEU A 251 -1.51 4.78 -18.57
C LEU A 251 -0.11 4.22 -18.80
N GLY A 252 0.58 3.77 -17.75
CA GLY A 252 1.98 3.38 -17.77
C GLY A 252 2.90 4.59 -18.03
N GLY A 253 4.18 4.42 -17.78
CA GLY A 253 5.20 5.43 -18.11
C GLY A 253 5.11 6.75 -17.33
N THR A 254 4.27 6.87 -16.32
CA THR A 254 4.23 8.05 -15.44
C THR A 254 5.52 8.16 -14.62
N LEU A 255 5.74 9.29 -13.94
CA LEU A 255 6.90 9.43 -13.06
C LEU A 255 6.97 8.31 -12.01
N ALA A 256 5.83 7.96 -11.39
CA ALA A 256 5.76 6.85 -10.43
C ALA A 256 6.18 5.52 -11.07
N ASP A 257 5.71 5.23 -12.28
CA ASP A 257 6.03 4.01 -13.04
C ASP A 257 7.51 3.91 -13.38
N ARG A 258 8.10 4.99 -13.89
CA ARG A 258 9.52 5.04 -14.28
C ARG A 258 10.40 4.86 -13.05
N VAL A 259 10.13 5.61 -11.99
CA VAL A 259 10.87 5.52 -10.72
C VAL A 259 10.77 4.13 -10.12
N ALA A 260 9.57 3.53 -10.06
CA ALA A 260 9.37 2.19 -9.51
C ALA A 260 10.21 1.14 -10.24
N GLN A 261 10.17 1.14 -11.59
CA GLN A 261 10.92 0.18 -12.39
C GLN A 261 12.43 0.40 -12.26
N HIS A 262 12.87 1.66 -12.29
CA HIS A 262 14.27 2.02 -12.12
C HIS A 262 14.81 1.57 -10.76
N VAL A 263 14.09 1.89 -9.69
CA VAL A 263 14.49 1.49 -8.33
C VAL A 263 14.51 -0.02 -8.18
N LEU A 264 13.49 -0.73 -8.62
CA LEU A 264 13.43 -2.19 -8.49
C LEU A 264 14.54 -2.89 -9.29
N ALA A 265 14.88 -2.40 -10.48
CA ALA A 265 15.99 -2.94 -11.27
C ALA A 265 17.34 -2.85 -10.54
N HIS A 266 17.57 -1.77 -9.82
CA HIS A 266 18.84 -1.55 -9.08
C HIS A 266 18.82 -2.07 -7.64
N HIS A 267 17.63 -2.18 -7.02
CA HIS A 267 17.48 -2.62 -5.63
C HIS A 267 17.35 -4.14 -5.50
N ALA A 268 16.54 -4.76 -6.37
CA ALA A 268 16.23 -6.19 -6.32
C ALA A 268 16.98 -7.01 -7.38
N GLY A 269 17.45 -6.36 -8.45
CA GLY A 269 18.03 -7.00 -9.63
C GLY A 269 16.96 -7.68 -10.50
N SER A 270 16.13 -8.55 -9.93
CA SER A 270 14.98 -9.17 -10.59
C SER A 270 13.71 -8.91 -9.79
N PHE A 271 12.60 -8.73 -10.49
CA PHE A 271 11.28 -8.54 -9.89
C PHE A 271 10.17 -8.91 -10.88
N ASP A 272 8.99 -9.26 -10.35
CA ASP A 272 7.83 -9.61 -11.15
C ASP A 272 7.18 -8.35 -11.73
N ARG A 273 6.85 -8.41 -13.01
CA ARG A 273 6.18 -7.32 -13.74
C ARG A 273 4.77 -7.73 -14.09
N TYR A 274 3.82 -6.92 -13.68
CA TYR A 274 2.41 -7.11 -13.99
C TYR A 274 1.93 -6.05 -14.99
N THR A 275 0.69 -6.18 -15.44
CA THR A 275 0.02 -5.19 -16.25
C THR A 275 -1.16 -4.58 -15.48
N PHE A 276 -1.65 -3.44 -15.89
CA PHE A 276 -2.83 -2.82 -15.25
C PHE A 276 -4.10 -3.71 -15.37
N LEU A 277 -4.12 -4.69 -16.25
CA LEU A 277 -5.20 -5.68 -16.32
C LEU A 277 -5.27 -6.58 -15.08
N GLN A 278 -4.17 -6.68 -14.33
CA GLN A 278 -4.04 -7.46 -13.09
C GLN A 278 -4.20 -6.58 -11.83
N ARG A 279 -4.76 -5.37 -12.01
CA ARG A 279 -5.13 -4.48 -10.91
C ARG A 279 -6.12 -5.15 -9.96
N GLY A 280 -6.15 -4.75 -8.72
CA GLY A 280 -7.06 -5.34 -7.73
C GLY A 280 -7.20 -4.57 -6.44
N SER A 281 -6.38 -3.51 -6.23
CA SER A 281 -6.42 -2.65 -5.06
C SER A 281 -6.85 -1.22 -5.41
N ASP A 282 -6.49 -0.22 -4.62
CA ASP A 282 -6.96 1.17 -4.74
C ASP A 282 -6.40 1.91 -5.97
N GLU A 283 -5.33 1.41 -6.62
CA GLU A 283 -4.86 1.96 -7.89
C GLU A 283 -5.96 1.98 -8.96
N ARG A 284 -6.90 1.04 -8.91
CA ARG A 284 -8.05 0.99 -9.82
C ARG A 284 -8.98 2.19 -9.66
N GLN A 285 -9.02 2.80 -8.46
CA GLN A 285 -9.80 4.01 -8.20
C GLN A 285 -9.00 5.26 -8.56
N TYR A 286 -7.75 5.36 -8.10
CA TYR A 286 -6.89 6.50 -8.40
C TYR A 286 -6.59 6.64 -9.89
N CYS A 287 -6.46 5.54 -10.62
CA CYS A 287 -6.20 5.52 -12.06
C CYS A 287 -7.46 5.45 -12.92
N PHE A 288 -8.68 5.50 -12.35
CA PHE A 288 -9.92 5.38 -13.10
C PHE A 288 -10.04 6.48 -14.19
N PRO A 289 -10.66 6.19 -15.38
CA PRO A 289 -10.89 7.22 -16.38
C PRO A 289 -11.56 8.48 -15.83
N GLY A 290 -11.00 9.65 -16.16
CA GLY A 290 -11.44 10.93 -15.61
C GLY A 290 -10.74 11.36 -14.33
N ILE A 291 -10.19 10.43 -13.56
CA ILE A 291 -9.31 10.68 -12.41
C ILE A 291 -7.85 10.70 -12.87
N ASN A 292 -7.35 9.57 -13.39
CA ASN A 292 -6.04 9.40 -14.03
C ASN A 292 -4.84 9.89 -13.20
N LEU A 293 -4.85 9.66 -11.90
CA LEU A 293 -3.68 9.96 -11.10
C LEU A 293 -2.51 9.01 -11.44
N PRO A 294 -1.27 9.50 -11.39
CA PRO A 294 -0.08 8.70 -11.71
C PRO A 294 0.30 7.79 -10.52
N VAL A 295 -0.51 6.76 -10.27
CA VAL A 295 -0.39 5.87 -9.12
C VAL A 295 -0.09 4.45 -9.58
N CYS A 296 1.00 3.86 -9.06
CA CYS A 296 1.39 2.47 -9.31
C CYS A 296 1.64 1.73 -7.99
N LEU A 297 2.06 0.46 -8.08
CA LEU A 297 2.39 -0.34 -6.90
C LEU A 297 3.81 -0.88 -6.98
N VAL A 298 4.50 -0.77 -5.83
CA VAL A 298 5.74 -1.46 -5.53
C VAL A 298 5.44 -2.36 -4.34
N MET A 299 5.48 -3.67 -4.57
CA MET A 299 5.09 -4.68 -3.58
C MET A 299 6.23 -5.69 -3.37
N ARG A 300 6.08 -6.54 -2.38
CA ARG A 300 6.72 -7.85 -2.31
C ARG A 300 5.89 -8.80 -3.16
N SER A 301 5.43 -9.95 -2.66
CA SER A 301 4.49 -10.78 -3.44
C SER A 301 3.19 -10.02 -3.72
N LYS A 302 2.79 -9.96 -4.99
CA LYS A 302 1.54 -9.29 -5.38
C LYS A 302 0.33 -9.99 -4.76
N PHE A 303 -0.69 -9.21 -4.35
CA PHE A 303 -1.99 -9.75 -3.96
C PHE A 303 -2.53 -10.75 -5.01
N ALA A 304 -3.27 -11.74 -4.56
CA ALA A 304 -3.82 -12.84 -5.35
C ALA A 304 -2.78 -13.74 -6.09
N THR A 305 -1.49 -13.64 -5.78
CA THR A 305 -0.46 -14.49 -6.38
C THR A 305 0.24 -15.42 -5.37
N TYR A 306 0.15 -15.14 -4.09
CA TYR A 306 0.66 -16.04 -3.05
C TYR A 306 -0.48 -16.86 -2.43
N PRO A 307 -0.22 -18.12 -2.03
CA PRO A 307 -1.29 -19.07 -1.68
C PRO A 307 -2.11 -18.66 -0.45
N GLU A 308 -1.50 -17.97 0.51
CA GLU A 308 -2.13 -17.56 1.77
C GLU A 308 -3.11 -16.38 1.62
N TYR A 309 -3.08 -15.69 0.47
CA TYR A 309 -3.87 -14.50 0.22
C TYR A 309 -5.37 -14.72 0.51
N HIS A 310 -5.97 -13.79 1.26
CA HIS A 310 -7.36 -13.79 1.69
C HIS A 310 -7.77 -15.06 2.45
N THR A 311 -6.89 -15.52 3.33
CA THR A 311 -7.17 -16.62 4.27
C THR A 311 -6.49 -16.41 5.61
N SER A 312 -6.84 -17.21 6.61
CA SER A 312 -6.18 -17.22 7.93
C SER A 312 -4.71 -17.65 7.87
N ALA A 313 -4.24 -18.18 6.73
CA ALA A 313 -2.84 -18.51 6.53
C ALA A 313 -1.97 -17.28 6.22
N ASP A 314 -2.58 -16.12 5.85
CA ASP A 314 -1.86 -14.84 5.77
C ASP A 314 -1.70 -14.25 7.19
N ASP A 315 -1.04 -15.00 8.04
CA ASP A 315 -0.74 -14.65 9.43
C ASP A 315 0.64 -13.97 9.58
N LEU A 316 1.03 -13.69 10.82
CA LEU A 316 2.31 -13.02 11.13
C LEU A 316 3.54 -13.80 10.68
N SER A 317 3.44 -15.09 10.34
CA SER A 317 4.56 -15.89 9.83
C SER A 317 4.85 -15.61 8.35
N VAL A 318 3.89 -15.05 7.61
CA VAL A 318 4.06 -14.66 6.19
C VAL A 318 4.91 -13.39 6.07
N ILE A 319 4.87 -12.50 7.04
CA ILE A 319 5.70 -11.29 7.07
C ILE A 319 6.91 -11.47 7.97
N SER A 320 7.97 -10.73 7.69
CA SER A 320 9.18 -10.74 8.52
C SER A 320 9.71 -9.32 8.74
N PRO A 321 10.56 -9.11 9.75
CA PRO A 321 11.30 -7.85 9.90
C PRO A 321 12.10 -7.49 8.64
N ALA A 322 12.71 -8.48 7.97
CA ALA A 322 13.49 -8.29 6.74
C ALA A 322 12.58 -7.96 5.55
N GLY A 323 11.44 -8.66 5.38
CA GLY A 323 10.47 -8.38 4.34
C GLY A 323 9.90 -6.97 4.44
N LEU A 324 9.44 -6.59 5.65
CA LEU A 324 8.96 -5.22 5.92
C LEU A 324 10.05 -4.15 5.70
N GLN A 325 11.31 -4.44 6.07
CA GLN A 325 12.41 -3.54 5.80
C GLN A 325 12.69 -3.43 4.30
N GLY A 326 12.61 -4.55 3.56
CA GLY A 326 12.77 -4.55 2.11
C GLY A 326 11.69 -3.73 1.40
N GLY A 327 10.42 -3.87 1.80
CA GLY A 327 9.33 -3.04 1.29
C GLY A 327 9.53 -1.56 1.60
N PHE A 328 9.90 -1.24 2.83
CA PHE A 328 10.24 0.12 3.24
C PHE A 328 11.40 0.70 2.41
N ASP A 329 12.51 -0.04 2.25
CA ASP A 329 13.69 0.44 1.53
C ASP A 329 13.43 0.66 0.04
N ALA A 330 12.63 -0.20 -0.60
CA ALA A 330 12.23 -0.01 -2.00
C ALA A 330 11.42 1.27 -2.18
N LEU A 331 10.37 1.48 -1.37
CA LEU A 331 9.54 2.68 -1.43
C LEU A 331 10.30 3.94 -1.01
N ARG A 332 11.15 3.87 0.01
CA ARG A 332 12.03 4.96 0.42
C ARG A 332 12.92 5.40 -0.73
N LYS A 333 13.56 4.46 -1.45
CA LYS A 333 14.38 4.77 -2.62
C LYS A 333 13.55 5.39 -3.76
N CYS A 334 12.32 4.95 -3.97
CA CYS A 334 11.40 5.61 -4.91
C CYS A 334 11.19 7.08 -4.54
N ILE A 335 10.93 7.36 -3.28
CA ILE A 335 10.77 8.73 -2.77
C ILE A 335 12.07 9.53 -2.95
N GLU A 336 13.22 8.98 -2.58
CA GLU A 336 14.53 9.64 -2.74
C GLU A 336 14.83 9.97 -4.20
N VAL A 337 14.51 9.07 -5.14
CA VAL A 337 14.67 9.33 -6.58
C VAL A 337 13.74 10.46 -7.03
N ILE A 338 12.47 10.47 -6.61
CA ILE A 338 11.51 11.55 -6.93
C ILE A 338 12.03 12.90 -6.40
N GLU A 339 12.52 12.95 -5.17
CA GLU A 339 13.07 14.16 -4.54
C GLU A 339 14.32 14.68 -5.26
N ALA A 340 15.17 13.79 -5.76
CA ALA A 340 16.40 14.14 -6.46
C ALA A 340 16.18 14.45 -7.95
N ASN A 341 15.04 14.03 -8.52
CA ASN A 341 14.80 14.13 -9.96
C ASN A 341 14.56 15.57 -10.40
N ARG A 342 15.57 16.16 -11.04
CA ARG A 342 15.58 17.52 -11.57
C ARG A 342 16.25 17.55 -12.93
N THR A 343 15.96 18.61 -13.70
CA THR A 343 16.65 18.89 -14.97
C THR A 343 17.84 19.78 -14.73
N TRP A 344 18.96 19.37 -15.24
CA TRP A 344 20.24 20.09 -15.11
C TRP A 344 20.77 20.48 -16.46
N ARG A 345 21.49 21.62 -16.51
CA ARG A 345 22.22 22.07 -17.69
C ARG A 345 23.68 22.30 -17.35
N VAL A 346 24.57 21.71 -18.15
CA VAL A 346 26.01 22.02 -18.09
C VAL A 346 26.25 23.48 -18.53
N THR A 347 27.15 24.16 -17.82
CA THR A 347 27.38 25.61 -17.98
C THR A 347 28.55 25.94 -18.89
N THR A 348 29.30 24.94 -19.37
CA THR A 348 30.45 25.13 -20.24
C THR A 348 30.30 24.39 -21.56
N LEU A 349 30.99 24.86 -22.58
CA LEU A 349 31.10 24.14 -23.85
C LEU A 349 32.27 23.18 -23.79
N CYS A 350 32.13 22.03 -24.43
CA CYS A 350 33.05 20.89 -24.37
C CYS A 350 33.22 20.31 -22.95
N GLU A 351 33.97 19.23 -22.86
CA GLU A 351 34.25 18.60 -21.57
C GLU A 351 34.99 19.57 -20.63
N PRO A 352 34.52 19.74 -19.40
CA PRO A 352 35.15 20.64 -18.45
C PRO A 352 36.49 20.11 -17.95
N GLN A 353 37.45 20.99 -17.71
CA GLN A 353 38.71 20.65 -17.07
C GLN A 353 38.49 20.36 -15.57
N LEU A 354 38.12 19.12 -15.23
CA LEU A 354 37.78 18.69 -13.88
C LEU A 354 38.94 18.82 -12.90
N GLY A 355 40.16 18.53 -13.34
CA GLY A 355 41.36 18.63 -12.49
C GLY A 355 41.59 20.03 -11.93
N ARG A 356 41.37 21.09 -12.72
CA ARG A 356 41.47 22.49 -12.28
C ARG A 356 40.46 22.86 -11.17
N ARG A 357 39.36 22.08 -11.06
CA ARG A 357 38.30 22.26 -10.09
C ARG A 357 38.36 21.27 -8.91
N GLY A 358 39.46 20.50 -8.82
CA GLY A 358 39.60 19.50 -7.75
C GLY A 358 38.59 18.35 -7.82
N LEU A 359 37.97 18.14 -8.98
CA LEU A 359 36.91 17.12 -9.15
C LEU A 359 37.49 15.75 -9.59
N TYR A 360 38.77 15.67 -9.98
CA TYR A 360 39.45 14.39 -10.13
C TYR A 360 39.96 13.89 -8.77
N PRO A 361 39.78 12.59 -8.45
CA PRO A 361 40.49 12.02 -7.32
C PRO A 361 42.02 12.08 -7.61
N ASN A 362 42.77 12.59 -6.66
CA ASN A 362 44.23 12.70 -6.79
C ASN A 362 44.98 11.35 -6.89
N VAL A 363 44.26 10.26 -6.60
CA VAL A 363 44.72 8.87 -6.79
C VAL A 363 43.60 8.15 -7.53
N ALA A 364 43.79 7.93 -8.83
CA ALA A 364 42.89 7.06 -9.59
C ALA A 364 43.09 5.61 -9.11
N PRO A 365 42.09 4.96 -8.50
CA PRO A 365 42.11 3.51 -8.44
C PRO A 365 42.13 3.02 -9.88
N LYS A 366 43.08 2.18 -10.25
CA LYS A 366 43.07 1.53 -11.57
C LYS A 366 41.72 0.86 -11.75
N GLY A 367 40.87 1.38 -12.67
CA GLY A 367 39.53 0.88 -12.95
C GLY A 367 38.37 1.63 -12.28
N GLY A 368 38.51 2.87 -11.83
CA GLY A 368 37.45 3.63 -11.14
C GLY A 368 36.26 3.99 -12.04
N VAL A 369 35.12 3.36 -11.81
CA VAL A 369 33.82 3.63 -12.47
C VAL A 369 33.32 5.04 -12.14
N ARG A 370 33.59 5.58 -10.95
CA ARG A 370 33.10 6.89 -10.47
C ARG A 370 33.40 8.10 -11.37
N PRO A 371 34.62 8.32 -11.92
CA PRO A 371 34.87 9.44 -12.82
C PRO A 371 34.04 9.37 -14.11
N LEU A 372 33.83 8.17 -14.63
CA LEU A 372 33.04 7.97 -15.85
C LEU A 372 31.57 8.30 -15.62
N ASN A 373 31.01 7.90 -14.46
CA ASN A 373 29.64 8.20 -14.10
C ASN A 373 29.35 9.70 -13.99
N MET A 374 30.30 10.45 -13.40
CA MET A 374 30.21 11.91 -13.34
C MET A 374 30.27 12.53 -14.74
N MET A 375 31.10 11.98 -15.64
CA MET A 375 31.19 12.46 -17.02
C MET A 375 29.90 12.14 -17.80
N HIS A 376 29.28 10.98 -17.58
CA HIS A 376 27.99 10.68 -18.17
C HIS A 376 26.91 11.69 -17.74
N LEU A 377 26.85 12.04 -16.45
CA LEU A 377 25.94 13.09 -15.98
C LEU A 377 26.19 14.42 -16.72
N ILE A 378 27.46 14.86 -16.83
CA ILE A 378 27.82 16.12 -17.52
C ILE A 378 27.40 16.09 -19.00
N HIS A 379 27.66 14.98 -19.69
CA HIS A 379 27.36 14.86 -21.13
C HIS A 379 25.85 14.88 -21.46
N TYR A 380 25.00 14.40 -20.53
CA TYR A 380 23.54 14.36 -20.76
C TYR A 380 22.79 15.49 -20.03
N ALA A 381 23.48 16.31 -19.21
CA ALA A 381 22.88 17.47 -18.57
C ALA A 381 22.76 18.65 -19.57
N ASP A 382 21.92 18.49 -20.58
CA ASP A 382 21.70 19.44 -21.67
C ASP A 382 20.54 20.44 -21.42
N GLY A 383 19.85 20.28 -20.30
CA GLY A 383 18.68 21.07 -19.92
C GLY A 383 17.36 20.54 -20.46
N ASN A 384 17.35 19.37 -21.12
CA ASN A 384 16.15 18.74 -21.66
C ASN A 384 15.88 17.36 -21.01
N HIS A 385 16.89 16.74 -20.39
CA HIS A 385 16.76 15.46 -19.72
C HIS A 385 16.78 15.65 -18.22
N ASP A 386 15.83 15.03 -17.53
CA ASP A 386 15.85 14.95 -16.07
C ASP A 386 16.89 13.91 -15.57
N LEU A 387 17.21 13.94 -14.29
CA LEU A 387 18.21 13.06 -13.72
C LEU A 387 17.87 11.57 -13.89
N LEU A 388 16.59 11.22 -13.81
CA LEU A 388 16.11 9.85 -14.01
C LEU A 388 16.30 9.41 -15.47
N GLU A 389 16.02 10.27 -16.44
CA GLU A 389 16.27 9.99 -17.86
C GLU A 389 17.76 9.78 -18.13
N ILE A 390 18.62 10.60 -17.52
CA ILE A 390 20.07 10.43 -17.63
C ILE A 390 20.49 9.08 -17.05
N ALA A 391 19.95 8.72 -15.88
CA ALA A 391 20.22 7.44 -15.23
C ALA A 391 19.78 6.25 -16.10
N GLU A 392 18.57 6.30 -16.67
CA GLU A 392 18.03 5.28 -17.57
C GLU A 392 18.89 5.11 -18.83
N ARG A 393 19.33 6.22 -19.46
CA ARG A 393 20.20 6.21 -20.67
C ARG A 393 21.57 5.64 -20.39
N THR A 394 22.12 5.89 -19.22
CA THR A 394 23.49 5.50 -18.86
C THR A 394 23.56 4.16 -18.10
N GLY A 395 22.41 3.58 -17.78
CA GLY A 395 22.32 2.33 -17.02
C GLY A 395 22.79 2.45 -15.58
N GLN A 396 22.78 3.66 -15.00
CA GLN A 396 23.25 3.94 -13.66
C GLN A 396 22.08 4.17 -12.71
N PHE A 397 22.32 3.97 -11.41
CA PHE A 397 21.29 4.30 -10.43
C PHE A 397 21.18 5.82 -10.26
N ALA A 398 19.96 6.34 -10.30
CA ALA A 398 19.73 7.79 -10.25
C ALA A 398 20.29 8.44 -8.97
N LEU A 399 20.25 7.75 -7.83
CA LEU A 399 20.80 8.28 -6.58
C LEU A 399 22.34 8.35 -6.62
N ASP A 400 23.01 7.42 -7.31
CA ASP A 400 24.45 7.48 -7.50
C ASP A 400 24.86 8.70 -8.35
N LEU A 401 24.07 9.03 -9.37
CA LEU A 401 24.25 10.26 -10.14
C LEU A 401 23.95 11.51 -9.31
N ALA A 402 22.91 11.47 -8.48
CA ALA A 402 22.53 12.57 -7.60
C ALA A 402 23.68 12.99 -6.64
N GLU A 403 24.53 12.03 -6.21
CA GLU A 403 25.68 12.32 -5.36
C GLU A 403 26.68 13.30 -5.99
N PHE A 404 26.77 13.35 -7.33
CA PHE A 404 27.69 14.27 -8.02
C PHE A 404 27.15 15.69 -8.17
N VAL A 405 25.81 15.83 -8.17
CA VAL A 405 25.14 17.10 -8.48
C VAL A 405 25.59 18.25 -7.57
N PRO A 406 25.63 18.14 -6.23
CA PRO A 406 26.05 19.26 -5.37
C PRO A 406 27.45 19.75 -5.68
N ARG A 407 28.40 18.82 -5.86
CA ARG A 407 29.80 19.16 -6.15
C ARG A 407 29.98 19.82 -7.52
N LEU A 408 29.23 19.35 -8.53
CA LEU A 408 29.27 19.92 -9.88
C LEU A 408 28.59 21.30 -9.92
N ALA A 409 27.49 21.48 -9.17
CA ALA A 409 26.83 22.78 -9.05
C ALA A 409 27.69 23.79 -8.28
N GLU A 410 28.34 23.40 -7.17
CA GLU A 410 29.28 24.24 -6.41
C GLU A 410 30.49 24.63 -7.24
N ALA A 411 30.99 23.72 -8.10
CA ALA A 411 32.06 24.03 -9.05
C ALA A 411 31.64 24.88 -10.25
N GLY A 412 30.35 25.30 -10.30
CA GLY A 412 29.77 26.08 -11.37
C GLY A 412 29.61 25.34 -12.69
N LEU A 413 29.59 24.00 -12.69
CA LEU A 413 29.51 23.17 -13.90
C LEU A 413 28.08 22.73 -14.22
N LEU A 414 27.19 22.74 -13.25
CA LEU A 414 25.74 22.46 -13.45
C LEU A 414 24.91 23.61 -12.92
N ALA A 415 23.88 23.97 -13.67
CA ALA A 415 22.80 24.85 -13.23
C ALA A 415 21.47 24.11 -13.32
N GLU A 416 20.63 24.26 -12.28
CA GLU A 416 19.27 23.72 -12.30
C GLU A 416 18.42 24.48 -13.33
N VAL A 417 17.66 23.77 -14.14
CA VAL A 417 16.67 24.35 -15.06
C VAL A 417 15.36 24.40 -14.29
N PRO A 418 14.73 25.59 -14.12
CA PRO A 418 13.43 25.68 -13.50
C PRO A 418 12.39 24.80 -14.20
N ALA A 419 11.50 24.18 -13.44
CA ALA A 419 10.45 23.29 -13.93
C ALA A 419 9.31 24.08 -14.58
#